data_66f4aba7b570865bad8a6eeae9ccea45
#
_entry.id   66f4aba7b570865bad8a6eeae9ccea45
#
_cell.length_a   1.000
_cell.length_b   1.000
_cell.length_c   1.000
_cell.angle_alpha   90.00
_cell.angle_beta   90.00
_cell.angle_gamma   90.00
#
_symmetry.space_group_name_H-M   'P 1'
#
loop_
_entity.id
_entity.type
_entity.pdbx_description
1 polymer ?
#
loop_
_entity_poly.entity_id
_entity_poly.type
_entity_poly.pdbx_seq_one_letter_code
_entity_poly.pdbx_strand_id
1 'polypeptide(L)'
;FLRNGVAMTLYTAICAGRNWEQTTKCPEPPYQEHVFIGGQSVPIFGWVAIPKNPCGTIVGTYGITGELDNQWFLKLLGRKAYAQGFAVVLFDWRGHGRTAQLSPTLTSDGLYEGEDFIRIAAAAKAMGCPGKFWFTGYSLGGQLALWAVSLRWGGGEIGRWGDTITPSLEVLGLEDEDIGGAAVICPSLDSKRSLTYLVKQPFGRYMEKAITRNLKKLAWRIYAAHPNSIDPEAIARVNSIWSFDEELVIKSLGFSSVEAYYDTSSALQLLPNLQKPTLIIYAEDDPLFDPAIVPDLQLACAANPMIDLLLTRFGGHVGYISSKACQRQAQDPDPWWAWNRILEWLIA
;
A
#
# COMPACT_ATOMS: atom_id res chain seq x y z
N PHE A 1 -16.32 22.97 6.37
CA PHE A 1 -16.11 21.57 6.64
C PHE A 1 -14.63 21.30 6.82
N LEU A 2 -14.16 20.13 7.23
CA LEU A 2 -12.78 19.86 7.59
C LEU A 2 -11.81 20.31 6.47
N ARG A 3 -11.26 21.54 6.59
CA ARG A 3 -10.22 22.08 5.70
C ARG A 3 -8.89 22.09 6.45
N ASN A 4 -8.57 20.96 7.07
CA ASN A 4 -7.36 20.78 7.87
C ASN A 4 -6.97 19.32 7.87
N GLY A 5 -5.77 19.01 7.41
CA GLY A 5 -5.30 17.65 7.23
C GLY A 5 -5.31 16.82 8.51
N VAL A 6 -4.90 17.40 9.65
CA VAL A 6 -4.95 16.71 10.95
C VAL A 6 -6.38 16.35 11.32
N ALA A 7 -7.31 17.31 11.19
CA ALA A 7 -8.70 17.07 11.54
C ALA A 7 -9.36 16.03 10.62
N MET A 8 -9.04 16.05 9.32
CA MET A 8 -9.53 15.03 8.38
C MET A 8 -8.97 13.66 8.69
N THR A 9 -7.68 13.55 8.93
CA THR A 9 -7.02 12.29 9.31
C THR A 9 -7.64 11.70 10.57
N LEU A 10 -7.82 12.49 11.62
CA LEU A 10 -8.43 12.04 12.87
C LEU A 10 -9.91 11.66 12.70
N TYR A 11 -10.68 12.49 11.98
CA TYR A 11 -12.09 12.19 11.72
C TYR A 11 -12.24 10.87 10.99
N THR A 12 -11.43 10.64 9.98
CA THR A 12 -11.46 9.40 9.19
C THR A 12 -11.08 8.19 10.03
N ALA A 13 -10.01 8.29 10.81
CA ALA A 13 -9.54 7.19 11.65
C ALA A 13 -10.54 6.83 12.77
N ILE A 14 -11.20 7.83 13.39
CA ILE A 14 -12.01 7.64 14.60
C ILE A 14 -13.50 7.53 14.29
N CYS A 15 -14.02 8.40 13.42
CA CYS A 15 -15.45 8.56 13.20
C CYS A 15 -15.95 7.83 11.96
N ALA A 16 -15.31 8.03 10.83
CA ALA A 16 -15.76 7.47 9.55
C ALA A 16 -15.65 5.94 9.55
N GLY A 17 -14.58 5.39 10.11
CA GLY A 17 -14.37 3.96 10.23
C GLY A 17 -15.42 3.23 11.09
N ARG A 18 -16.19 3.93 11.92
CA ARG A 18 -17.27 3.31 12.71
C ARG A 18 -18.55 3.08 11.92
N ASN A 19 -18.79 3.88 10.88
CA ASN A 19 -20.07 3.90 10.17
C ASN A 19 -19.93 3.72 8.65
N TRP A 20 -18.75 3.32 8.16
CA TRP A 20 -18.49 3.21 6.74
C TRP A 20 -19.43 2.24 6.02
N GLU A 21 -19.79 1.13 6.67
CA GLU A 21 -20.71 0.13 6.11
C GLU A 21 -22.12 0.69 5.87
N GLN A 22 -22.58 1.60 6.73
CA GLN A 22 -23.90 2.22 6.58
C GLN A 22 -23.95 3.20 5.39
N THR A 23 -22.80 3.73 5.01
CA THR A 23 -22.67 4.67 3.88
C THR A 23 -22.27 3.98 2.57
N THR A 24 -21.93 2.69 2.63
CA THR A 24 -21.53 1.88 1.49
C THR A 24 -22.64 0.90 1.14
N LYS A 25 -23.31 1.11 0.01
CA LYS A 25 -24.44 0.25 -0.42
C LYS A 25 -24.00 -1.09 -1.05
N CYS A 26 -22.69 -1.28 -1.24
CA CYS A 26 -22.14 -2.48 -1.84
C CYS A 26 -21.99 -3.58 -0.78
N PRO A 27 -22.52 -4.78 -1.00
CA PRO A 27 -22.36 -5.90 -0.08
C PRO A 27 -20.91 -6.36 -0.04
N GLU A 28 -20.56 -7.10 1.02
CA GLU A 28 -19.25 -7.73 1.10
C GLU A 28 -19.10 -8.81 0.02
N PRO A 29 -17.99 -8.81 -0.74
CA PRO A 29 -17.71 -9.87 -1.70
C PRO A 29 -17.61 -11.23 -1.01
N PRO A 30 -17.95 -12.34 -1.71
CA PRO A 30 -17.83 -13.70 -1.18
C PRO A 30 -16.36 -14.12 -1.19
N TYR A 31 -15.56 -13.52 -0.32
CA TYR A 31 -14.14 -13.77 -0.24
C TYR A 31 -13.82 -15.22 0.12
N GLN A 32 -12.84 -15.78 -0.56
CA GLN A 32 -12.19 -17.03 -0.22
C GLN A 32 -10.78 -16.75 0.30
N GLU A 33 -10.41 -17.38 1.40
CA GLU A 33 -9.06 -17.27 1.95
C GLU A 33 -8.07 -18.06 1.08
N HIS A 34 -6.89 -17.48 0.87
CA HIS A 34 -5.82 -18.12 0.11
C HIS A 34 -4.46 -17.78 0.71
N VAL A 35 -3.49 -18.66 0.52
CA VAL A 35 -2.08 -18.41 0.83
C VAL A 35 -1.31 -18.42 -0.48
N PHE A 36 -0.86 -17.26 -0.89
CA PHE A 36 -0.01 -17.04 -2.05
C PHE A 36 1.46 -17.33 -1.69
N ILE A 37 2.27 -17.63 -2.70
CA ILE A 37 3.72 -17.72 -2.54
C ILE A 37 4.34 -16.47 -3.18
N GLY A 38 4.79 -15.56 -2.35
CA GLY A 38 5.48 -14.35 -2.74
C GLY A 38 6.94 -14.58 -3.16
N GLY A 39 7.66 -13.50 -3.36
CA GLY A 39 9.10 -13.53 -3.60
C GLY A 39 9.84 -14.23 -2.45
N GLN A 40 10.98 -14.86 -2.76
CA GLN A 40 11.76 -15.63 -1.78
C GLN A 40 10.95 -16.74 -1.07
N SER A 41 9.88 -17.23 -1.74
CA SER A 41 8.98 -18.28 -1.21
C SER A 41 8.26 -17.88 0.09
N VAL A 42 8.07 -16.58 0.36
CA VAL A 42 7.34 -16.11 1.54
C VAL A 42 5.84 -16.38 1.37
N PRO A 43 5.18 -17.10 2.30
CA PRO A 43 3.74 -17.29 2.26
C PRO A 43 3.03 -15.98 2.60
N ILE A 44 2.12 -15.54 1.73
CA ILE A 44 1.35 -14.31 1.83
C ILE A 44 -0.13 -14.66 1.95
N PHE A 45 -0.75 -14.30 3.05
CA PHE A 45 -2.17 -14.50 3.25
C PHE A 45 -3.01 -13.46 2.51
N GLY A 46 -4.10 -13.88 1.90
CA GLY A 46 -5.02 -12.96 1.24
C GLY A 46 -6.42 -13.52 1.07
N TRP A 47 -7.29 -12.67 0.57
CA TRP A 47 -8.68 -12.94 0.20
C TRP A 47 -8.88 -12.75 -1.30
N VAL A 48 -9.64 -13.64 -1.92
CA VAL A 48 -9.96 -13.60 -3.35
C VAL A 48 -11.47 -13.65 -3.52
N ALA A 49 -12.01 -12.75 -4.34
CA ALA A 49 -13.41 -12.78 -4.78
C ALA A 49 -13.49 -12.53 -6.27
N ILE A 50 -14.13 -13.44 -7.02
CA ILE A 50 -14.26 -13.38 -8.47
C ILE A 50 -15.74 -13.26 -8.82
N PRO A 51 -16.22 -12.16 -9.45
CA PRO A 51 -17.59 -12.05 -9.92
C PRO A 51 -17.81 -12.91 -11.17
N LYS A 52 -19.07 -13.09 -11.56
CA LYS A 52 -19.44 -14.00 -12.66
C LYS A 52 -18.78 -13.64 -14.00
N ASN A 53 -18.65 -12.35 -14.31
CA ASN A 53 -18.05 -11.85 -15.56
C ASN A 53 -17.09 -10.70 -15.21
N PRO A 54 -15.88 -11.00 -14.73
CA PRO A 54 -14.97 -9.97 -14.26
C PRO A 54 -14.38 -9.16 -15.43
N CYS A 55 -14.33 -7.83 -15.27
CA CYS A 55 -13.79 -6.91 -16.29
C CYS A 55 -12.29 -6.60 -16.09
N GLY A 56 -11.69 -7.01 -14.99
CA GLY A 56 -10.30 -6.82 -14.60
C GLY A 56 -10.10 -7.30 -13.19
N THR A 57 -8.91 -7.16 -12.65
CA THR A 57 -8.57 -7.60 -11.28
C THR A 57 -7.88 -6.49 -10.51
N ILE A 58 -8.36 -6.19 -9.31
CA ILE A 58 -7.69 -5.31 -8.36
C ILE A 58 -6.93 -6.16 -7.34
N VAL A 59 -5.64 -5.90 -7.20
CA VAL A 59 -4.78 -6.50 -6.16
C VAL A 59 -4.38 -5.40 -5.20
N GLY A 60 -4.78 -5.51 -3.94
CA GLY A 60 -4.66 -4.39 -3.00
C GLY A 60 -4.16 -4.76 -1.62
N THR A 61 -3.48 -3.78 -1.00
CA THR A 61 -3.04 -3.88 0.39
C THR A 61 -3.14 -2.53 1.11
N TYR A 62 -2.81 -2.50 2.37
CA TYR A 62 -3.03 -1.40 3.31
C TYR A 62 -1.71 -0.81 3.82
N GLY A 63 -1.80 0.29 4.57
CA GLY A 63 -0.67 0.99 5.17
C GLY A 63 -0.08 0.27 6.39
N ILE A 64 0.96 0.88 6.95
CA ILE A 64 1.72 0.35 8.09
C ILE A 64 0.82 -0.01 9.28
N THR A 65 1.15 -1.10 9.98
CA THR A 65 0.43 -1.63 11.16
C THR A 65 -1.01 -2.09 10.92
N GLY A 66 -1.42 -2.24 9.66
CA GLY A 66 -2.72 -2.79 9.31
C GLY A 66 -2.79 -4.32 9.39
N GLU A 67 -3.99 -4.85 9.21
CA GLU A 67 -4.29 -6.26 8.96
C GLU A 67 -5.66 -6.35 8.26
N LEU A 68 -5.87 -7.29 7.36
CA LEU A 68 -7.09 -7.39 6.53
C LEU A 68 -8.37 -7.31 7.34
N ASP A 69 -8.41 -7.95 8.50
CA ASP A 69 -9.61 -8.03 9.32
C ASP A 69 -10.12 -6.67 9.80
N ASN A 70 -9.23 -5.69 9.98
CA ASN A 70 -9.58 -4.37 10.52
C ASN A 70 -9.39 -3.20 9.54
N GLN A 71 -8.93 -3.46 8.30
CA GLN A 71 -8.68 -2.40 7.31
C GLN A 71 -9.93 -2.05 6.51
N TRP A 72 -10.80 -1.26 7.12
CA TRP A 72 -12.06 -0.85 6.49
C TRP A 72 -11.89 -0.06 5.18
N PHE A 73 -10.82 0.72 5.02
CA PHE A 73 -10.48 1.39 3.76
C PHE A 73 -10.35 0.40 2.61
N LEU A 74 -9.62 -0.70 2.84
CA LEU A 74 -9.39 -1.71 1.85
C LEU A 74 -10.66 -2.54 1.57
N LYS A 75 -11.41 -2.87 2.63
CA LYS A 75 -12.72 -3.53 2.50
C LYS A 75 -13.71 -2.67 1.71
N LEU A 76 -13.71 -1.36 1.94
CA LEU A 76 -14.52 -0.40 1.17
C LEU A 76 -14.19 -0.45 -0.32
N LEU A 77 -12.89 -0.40 -0.67
CA LEU A 77 -12.45 -0.53 -2.06
C LEU A 77 -12.91 -1.85 -2.66
N GLY A 78 -12.67 -2.96 -1.96
CA GLY A 78 -13.04 -4.29 -2.42
C GLY A 78 -14.54 -4.44 -2.70
N ARG A 79 -15.41 -3.94 -1.80
CA ARG A 79 -16.87 -3.95 -2.01
C ARG A 79 -17.27 -3.16 -3.24
N LYS A 80 -16.73 -1.95 -3.41
CA LYS A 80 -17.05 -1.07 -4.53
C LYS A 80 -16.54 -1.64 -5.86
N ALA A 81 -15.33 -2.15 -5.87
CA ALA A 81 -14.71 -2.76 -7.06
C ALA A 81 -15.46 -4.02 -7.50
N TYR A 82 -15.78 -4.90 -6.56
CA TYR A 82 -16.53 -6.12 -6.86
C TYR A 82 -17.93 -5.81 -7.42
N ALA A 83 -18.62 -4.81 -6.85
CA ALA A 83 -19.92 -4.36 -7.33
C ALA A 83 -19.86 -3.77 -8.76
N GLN A 84 -18.69 -3.30 -9.19
CA GLN A 84 -18.44 -2.81 -10.56
C GLN A 84 -17.90 -3.90 -11.50
N GLY A 85 -17.83 -5.14 -11.04
CA GLY A 85 -17.42 -6.27 -11.88
C GLY A 85 -15.93 -6.59 -11.86
N PHE A 86 -15.13 -5.99 -10.97
CA PHE A 86 -13.74 -6.40 -10.82
C PHE A 86 -13.61 -7.66 -9.97
N ALA A 87 -12.72 -8.56 -10.32
CA ALA A 87 -12.17 -9.51 -9.38
C ALA A 87 -11.31 -8.75 -8.36
N VAL A 88 -11.34 -9.20 -7.11
CA VAL A 88 -10.68 -8.51 -6.00
C VAL A 88 -9.78 -9.47 -5.25
N VAL A 89 -8.51 -9.11 -5.12
CA VAL A 89 -7.52 -9.79 -4.30
C VAL A 89 -6.99 -8.81 -3.27
N LEU A 90 -7.20 -9.09 -2.00
CA LEU A 90 -6.71 -8.28 -0.89
C LEU A 90 -5.75 -9.14 -0.05
N PHE A 91 -4.62 -8.59 0.39
CA PHE A 91 -3.63 -9.41 1.09
C PHE A 91 -2.96 -8.70 2.27
N ASP A 92 -2.53 -9.49 3.24
CA ASP A 92 -1.66 -9.08 4.32
C ASP A 92 -0.21 -9.15 3.82
N TRP A 93 0.47 -8.02 3.72
CA TRP A 93 1.85 -7.98 3.27
C TRP A 93 2.84 -8.46 4.36
N ARG A 94 4.11 -8.62 3.99
CA ARG A 94 5.16 -9.17 4.86
C ARG A 94 5.18 -8.54 6.24
N GLY A 95 5.31 -9.37 7.27
CA GLY A 95 5.34 -8.93 8.67
C GLY A 95 4.00 -8.45 9.23
N HIS A 96 2.89 -8.49 8.47
CA HIS A 96 1.59 -7.95 8.90
C HIS A 96 0.50 -9.02 8.90
N GLY A 97 -0.55 -8.77 9.67
CA GLY A 97 -1.76 -9.57 9.73
C GLY A 97 -1.49 -11.07 9.92
N ARG A 98 -2.17 -11.90 9.12
CA ARG A 98 -1.99 -13.36 9.14
C ARG A 98 -0.72 -13.81 8.42
N THR A 99 -0.18 -13.01 7.50
CA THR A 99 1.15 -13.27 6.89
C THR A 99 2.24 -13.32 7.96
N ALA A 100 2.19 -12.45 8.97
CA ALA A 100 3.13 -12.47 10.10
C ALA A 100 3.07 -13.77 10.94
N GLN A 101 1.96 -14.51 10.88
CA GLN A 101 1.83 -15.82 11.54
C GLN A 101 2.38 -16.97 10.68
N LEU A 102 2.43 -16.77 9.36
CA LEU A 102 2.91 -17.76 8.40
C LEU A 102 4.42 -17.64 8.15
N SER A 103 4.99 -16.44 8.29
CA SER A 103 6.40 -16.16 8.05
C SER A 103 6.93 -15.09 8.99
N PRO A 104 8.17 -15.22 9.48
CA PRO A 104 8.83 -14.20 10.28
C PRO A 104 9.40 -13.05 9.44
N THR A 105 9.29 -13.09 8.11
CA THR A 105 9.88 -12.11 7.21
C THR A 105 9.24 -10.75 7.41
N LEU A 106 10.06 -9.75 7.74
CA LEU A 106 9.63 -8.36 7.88
C LEU A 106 9.54 -7.67 6.51
N THR A 107 9.02 -6.44 6.52
CA THR A 107 8.93 -5.59 5.33
C THR A 107 10.30 -5.22 4.76
N SER A 108 10.31 -4.89 3.49
CA SER A 108 11.43 -4.25 2.80
C SER A 108 11.02 -2.90 2.18
N ASP A 109 9.87 -2.35 2.59
CA ASP A 109 9.28 -1.11 2.08
C ASP A 109 9.14 -1.07 0.55
N GLY A 110 8.88 -2.24 -0.05
CA GLY A 110 8.58 -2.38 -1.47
C GLY A 110 9.63 -3.15 -2.26
N LEU A 111 10.88 -3.24 -1.80
CA LEU A 111 11.97 -3.91 -2.54
C LEU A 111 11.63 -5.36 -2.92
N TYR A 112 11.00 -6.10 -2.02
CA TYR A 112 10.52 -7.45 -2.27
C TYR A 112 8.99 -7.53 -2.42
N GLU A 113 8.24 -6.64 -1.78
CA GLU A 113 6.79 -6.62 -1.88
C GLU A 113 6.30 -6.30 -3.30
N GLY A 114 7.11 -5.57 -4.09
CA GLY A 114 6.84 -5.40 -5.52
C GLY A 114 6.71 -6.74 -6.25
N GLU A 115 7.62 -7.68 -5.99
CA GLU A 115 7.55 -9.05 -6.53
C GLU A 115 6.35 -9.82 -5.95
N ASP A 116 6.01 -9.61 -4.68
CA ASP A 116 4.84 -10.27 -4.07
C ASP A 116 3.56 -9.93 -4.82
N PHE A 117 3.34 -8.65 -5.17
CA PHE A 117 2.17 -8.23 -5.97
C PHE A 117 2.08 -8.98 -7.29
N ILE A 118 3.18 -9.13 -8.01
CA ILE A 118 3.21 -9.81 -9.31
C ILE A 118 2.97 -11.31 -9.15
N ARG A 119 3.56 -11.95 -8.17
CA ARG A 119 3.33 -13.38 -7.89
C ARG A 119 1.89 -13.65 -7.45
N ILE A 120 1.30 -12.73 -6.68
CA ILE A 120 -0.12 -12.77 -6.33
C ILE A 120 -0.99 -12.63 -7.58
N ALA A 121 -0.66 -11.71 -8.50
CA ALA A 121 -1.37 -11.55 -9.77
C ALA A 121 -1.29 -12.83 -10.62
N ALA A 122 -0.10 -13.44 -10.73
CA ALA A 122 0.10 -14.70 -11.44
C ALA A 122 -0.75 -15.85 -10.85
N ALA A 123 -0.73 -16.01 -9.54
CA ALA A 123 -1.55 -17.00 -8.87
C ALA A 123 -3.05 -16.71 -9.03
N ALA A 124 -3.48 -15.46 -8.93
CA ALA A 124 -4.86 -15.05 -9.14
C ALA A 124 -5.32 -15.32 -10.59
N LYS A 125 -4.45 -15.09 -11.59
CA LYS A 125 -4.72 -15.46 -13.00
C LYS A 125 -4.99 -16.94 -13.13
N ALA A 126 -4.17 -17.78 -12.50
CA ALA A 126 -4.37 -19.23 -12.49
C ALA A 126 -5.66 -19.66 -11.77
N MET A 127 -6.19 -18.87 -10.85
CA MET A 127 -7.48 -19.07 -10.18
C MET A 127 -8.69 -18.57 -11.02
N GLY A 128 -8.45 -17.95 -12.17
CA GLY A 128 -9.50 -17.44 -13.06
C GLY A 128 -9.76 -15.94 -12.94
N CYS A 129 -8.94 -15.18 -12.23
CA CYS A 129 -8.97 -13.72 -12.31
C CYS A 129 -8.48 -13.26 -13.69
N PRO A 130 -9.18 -12.37 -14.38
CA PRO A 130 -8.76 -11.91 -15.70
C PRO A 130 -7.55 -11.00 -15.64
N GLY A 131 -6.76 -10.96 -16.70
CA GLY A 131 -5.71 -9.97 -16.93
C GLY A 131 -6.23 -8.53 -16.90
N LYS A 132 -5.33 -7.57 -16.93
CA LYS A 132 -5.36 -6.21 -16.42
C LYS A 132 -5.48 -6.20 -14.90
N PHE A 133 -4.36 -6.60 -14.30
CA PHE A 133 -4.17 -6.48 -12.85
C PHE A 133 -3.81 -5.03 -12.51
N TRP A 134 -4.61 -4.45 -11.63
CA TRP A 134 -4.41 -3.11 -11.10
C TRP A 134 -3.94 -3.19 -9.65
N PHE A 135 -2.75 -2.66 -9.39
CA PHE A 135 -2.20 -2.67 -8.04
C PHE A 135 -2.64 -1.45 -7.26
N THR A 136 -3.04 -1.64 -6.02
CA THR A 136 -3.56 -0.55 -5.21
C THR A 136 -3.12 -0.65 -3.76
N GLY A 137 -3.05 0.51 -3.13
CA GLY A 137 -2.73 0.63 -1.73
C GLY A 137 -2.80 2.08 -1.27
N TYR A 138 -2.71 2.26 0.04
CA TYR A 138 -2.64 3.59 0.63
C TYR A 138 -1.51 3.66 1.65
N SER A 139 -0.95 4.86 1.87
CA SER A 139 0.19 5.04 2.76
C SER A 139 1.36 4.14 2.33
N LEU A 140 1.97 3.38 3.24
CA LEU A 140 3.02 2.44 2.90
C LEU A 140 2.56 1.38 1.88
N GLY A 141 1.32 0.87 1.97
CA GLY A 141 0.78 -0.04 0.95
C GLY A 141 0.72 0.56 -0.46
N GLY A 142 0.56 1.88 -0.57
CA GLY A 142 0.67 2.61 -1.83
C GLY A 142 2.11 2.62 -2.37
N GLN A 143 3.10 2.78 -1.50
CA GLN A 143 4.52 2.63 -1.84
C GLN A 143 4.81 1.23 -2.40
N LEU A 144 4.31 0.17 -1.73
CA LEU A 144 4.50 -1.21 -2.17
C LEU A 144 3.91 -1.45 -3.57
N ALA A 145 2.73 -0.88 -3.86
CA ALA A 145 2.09 -0.97 -5.17
C ALA A 145 2.87 -0.22 -6.26
N LEU A 146 3.50 0.93 -5.94
CA LEU A 146 4.37 1.65 -6.88
C LEU A 146 5.62 0.83 -7.21
N TRP A 147 6.21 0.12 -6.24
CA TRP A 147 7.31 -0.79 -6.49
C TRP A 147 6.91 -1.91 -7.47
N ALA A 148 5.69 -2.46 -7.36
CA ALA A 148 5.21 -3.51 -8.26
C ALA A 148 5.20 -3.09 -9.74
N VAL A 149 4.80 -1.84 -10.03
CA VAL A 149 4.75 -1.32 -11.42
C VAL A 149 6.07 -0.70 -11.89
N SER A 150 7.06 -0.55 -11.00
CA SER A 150 8.38 -0.05 -11.34
C SER A 150 9.33 -1.14 -11.83
N LEU A 151 9.03 -2.40 -11.55
CA LEU A 151 9.89 -3.53 -11.88
C LEU A 151 9.96 -3.73 -13.40
N ARG A 152 11.17 -3.80 -13.93
CA ARG A 152 11.41 -4.21 -15.32
C ARG A 152 11.51 -5.73 -15.37
N TRP A 153 10.45 -6.37 -15.79
CA TRP A 153 10.37 -7.82 -15.89
C TRP A 153 11.12 -8.31 -17.14
N GLY A 154 12.11 -9.19 -16.95
CA GLY A 154 12.84 -9.84 -18.06
C GLY A 154 14.08 -9.10 -18.60
N GLY A 155 14.47 -7.97 -18.05
CA GLY A 155 15.69 -7.24 -18.42
C GLY A 155 16.74 -7.31 -17.30
N GLY A 156 17.83 -8.02 -17.54
CA GLY A 156 18.82 -8.50 -16.58
C GLY A 156 19.62 -7.51 -15.73
N GLU A 157 19.15 -6.31 -15.35
CA GLU A 157 19.96 -5.40 -14.53
C GLU A 157 19.24 -4.55 -13.46
N ILE A 158 17.93 -4.61 -13.27
CA ILE A 158 17.24 -3.85 -12.23
C ILE A 158 16.31 -4.78 -11.43
N GLY A 159 16.87 -5.69 -10.72
CA GLY A 159 16.21 -6.56 -9.76
C GLY A 159 17.15 -6.95 -8.65
N ARG A 160 18.25 -6.21 -8.53
CA ARG A 160 19.29 -6.56 -7.57
C ARG A 160 19.13 -5.76 -6.31
N TRP A 161 18.33 -6.30 -5.44
CA TRP A 161 18.61 -6.16 -4.02
C TRP A 161 18.97 -7.56 -3.50
N GLY A 162 20.24 -7.79 -3.21
CA GLY A 162 20.77 -9.13 -2.97
C GLY A 162 20.83 -9.99 -4.25
N ASP A 163 21.35 -11.20 -4.18
CA ASP A 163 21.57 -12.10 -5.32
C ASP A 163 20.30 -12.75 -5.88
N THR A 164 19.12 -12.21 -5.68
CA THR A 164 17.85 -12.75 -6.16
C THR A 164 17.49 -12.16 -7.53
N ILE A 165 17.51 -13.00 -8.56
CA ILE A 165 17.03 -12.65 -9.90
C ILE A 165 15.49 -12.68 -9.84
N THR A 166 14.85 -11.52 -10.09
CA THR A 166 13.40 -11.46 -10.26
C THR A 166 13.02 -12.26 -11.52
N PRO A 167 12.13 -13.28 -11.43
CA PRO A 167 11.73 -14.05 -12.59
C PRO A 167 11.03 -13.17 -13.62
N SER A 168 11.13 -13.50 -14.92
CA SER A 168 10.37 -12.79 -15.94
C SER A 168 8.86 -13.03 -15.76
N LEU A 169 8.03 -12.12 -16.27
CA LEU A 169 6.57 -12.29 -16.25
C LEU A 169 6.14 -13.60 -16.91
N GLU A 170 6.77 -13.96 -18.03
CA GLU A 170 6.50 -15.21 -18.76
C GLU A 170 6.71 -16.47 -17.90
N VAL A 171 7.79 -16.51 -17.10
CA VAL A 171 8.04 -17.61 -16.16
C VAL A 171 6.94 -17.72 -15.10
N LEU A 172 6.31 -16.59 -14.77
CA LEU A 172 5.19 -16.54 -13.85
C LEU A 172 3.82 -16.78 -14.54
N GLY A 173 3.79 -16.95 -15.85
CA GLY A 173 2.56 -17.11 -16.62
C GLY A 173 1.77 -15.81 -16.85
N LEU A 174 2.47 -14.67 -16.78
CA LEU A 174 1.93 -13.35 -17.07
C LEU A 174 2.56 -12.79 -18.36
N GLU A 175 1.79 -11.94 -19.02
CA GLU A 175 2.23 -11.09 -20.13
C GLU A 175 2.32 -9.63 -19.66
N ASP A 176 3.02 -8.78 -20.38
CA ASP A 176 3.14 -7.36 -20.03
C ASP A 176 1.78 -6.67 -20.01
N GLU A 177 0.88 -7.07 -20.92
CA GLU A 177 -0.50 -6.57 -21.04
C GLU A 177 -1.38 -6.99 -19.86
N ASP A 178 -1.04 -8.04 -19.13
CA ASP A 178 -1.74 -8.44 -17.92
C ASP A 178 -1.59 -7.39 -16.80
N ILE A 179 -0.51 -6.61 -16.81
CA ILE A 179 -0.29 -5.56 -15.82
C ILE A 179 -0.92 -4.27 -16.30
N GLY A 180 -2.07 -3.93 -15.75
CA GLY A 180 -2.81 -2.70 -16.07
C GLY A 180 -2.13 -1.44 -15.55
N GLY A 181 -1.56 -1.50 -14.35
CA GLY A 181 -0.92 -0.36 -13.70
C GLY A 181 -1.19 -0.28 -12.20
N ALA A 182 -1.11 0.93 -11.64
CA ALA A 182 -1.36 1.16 -10.22
C ALA A 182 -2.29 2.35 -9.96
N ALA A 183 -3.05 2.29 -8.85
CA ALA A 183 -3.83 3.42 -8.35
C ALA A 183 -3.65 3.52 -6.83
N VAL A 184 -3.03 4.59 -6.35
CA VAL A 184 -2.59 4.68 -4.96
C VAL A 184 -3.09 5.96 -4.27
N ILE A 185 -3.33 5.87 -2.96
CA ILE A 185 -3.81 6.99 -2.14
C ILE A 185 -2.74 7.34 -1.10
N CYS A 186 -2.28 8.59 -1.08
CA CYS A 186 -1.26 9.07 -0.15
C CYS A 186 -0.10 8.09 0.03
N PRO A 187 0.57 7.63 -1.07
CA PRO A 187 1.68 6.70 -0.93
C PRO A 187 2.81 7.34 -0.10
N SER A 188 3.50 6.53 0.71
CA SER A 188 4.77 6.96 1.28
C SER A 188 5.79 7.09 0.15
N LEU A 189 6.27 8.31 -0.09
CA LEU A 189 7.17 8.60 -1.22
C LEU A 189 8.63 8.72 -0.79
N ASP A 190 8.86 9.24 0.43
CA ASP A 190 10.18 9.43 1.00
C ASP A 190 10.08 9.27 2.52
N SER A 191 10.39 8.07 3.01
CA SER A 191 10.27 7.70 4.41
C SER A 191 11.23 8.52 5.30
N LYS A 192 12.45 8.77 4.84
CA LYS A 192 13.47 9.53 5.59
C LYS A 192 13.01 10.97 5.86
N ARG A 193 12.56 11.70 4.83
CA ARG A 193 12.03 13.06 4.96
C ARG A 193 10.77 13.08 5.82
N SER A 194 9.85 12.14 5.56
CA SER A 194 8.57 12.06 6.27
C SER A 194 8.74 11.77 7.75
N LEU A 195 9.58 10.81 8.14
CA LEU A 195 9.84 10.51 9.55
C LEU A 195 10.59 11.65 10.25
N THR A 196 11.53 12.29 9.56
CA THR A 196 12.23 13.48 10.09
C THR A 196 11.26 14.63 10.34
N TYR A 197 10.30 14.86 9.43
CA TYR A 197 9.24 15.87 9.58
C TYR A 197 8.27 15.49 10.70
N LEU A 198 7.81 14.24 10.71
CA LEU A 198 6.80 13.73 11.64
C LEU A 198 7.17 14.01 13.10
N VAL A 199 8.42 13.70 13.49
CA VAL A 199 8.88 13.88 14.88
C VAL A 199 9.08 15.35 15.28
N LYS A 200 9.11 16.30 14.35
CA LYS A 200 9.18 17.73 14.63
C LYS A 200 7.83 18.32 15.05
N GLN A 201 6.72 17.72 14.66
CA GLN A 201 5.38 18.21 14.91
C GLN A 201 4.75 17.54 16.16
N PRO A 202 3.99 18.28 16.99
CA PRO A 202 3.32 17.68 18.16
C PRO A 202 2.39 16.53 17.81
N PHE A 203 1.56 16.70 16.78
CA PHE A 203 0.68 15.65 16.25
C PHE A 203 1.50 14.48 15.69
N GLY A 204 2.55 14.78 14.93
CA GLY A 204 3.44 13.77 14.36
C GLY A 204 4.10 12.90 15.43
N ARG A 205 4.61 13.49 16.51
CA ARG A 205 5.17 12.72 17.65
C ARG A 205 4.14 11.81 18.31
N TYR A 206 2.89 12.25 18.39
CA TYR A 206 1.81 11.39 18.90
C TYR A 206 1.56 10.20 17.98
N MET A 207 1.47 10.45 16.67
CA MET A 207 1.26 9.40 15.66
C MET A 207 2.46 8.44 15.61
N GLU A 208 3.66 8.95 15.63
CA GLU A 208 4.89 8.16 15.63
C GLU A 208 4.91 7.18 16.80
N LYS A 209 4.61 7.66 18.02
CA LYS A 209 4.49 6.79 19.21
C LYS A 209 3.39 5.73 19.09
N ALA A 210 2.26 6.08 18.49
CA ALA A 210 1.16 5.15 18.27
C ALA A 210 1.54 4.05 17.27
N ILE A 211 2.16 4.42 16.15
CA ILE A 211 2.67 3.50 15.14
C ILE A 211 3.75 2.59 15.74
N THR A 212 4.75 3.16 16.41
CA THR A 212 5.83 2.39 17.08
C THR A 212 5.29 1.35 18.06
N ARG A 213 4.28 1.72 18.85
CA ARG A 213 3.64 0.77 19.76
C ARG A 213 3.00 -0.40 19.02
N ASN A 214 2.38 -0.14 17.88
CA ASN A 214 1.76 -1.19 17.08
C ASN A 214 2.80 -2.04 16.35
N LEU A 215 3.87 -1.45 15.82
CA LEU A 215 5.01 -2.18 15.25
C LEU A 215 5.66 -3.11 16.29
N LYS A 216 5.83 -2.62 17.50
CA LYS A 216 6.37 -3.43 18.60
C LYS A 216 5.46 -4.61 18.96
N LYS A 217 4.12 -4.40 18.97
CA LYS A 217 3.16 -5.49 19.15
C LYS A 217 3.23 -6.51 18.00
N LEU A 218 3.39 -6.03 16.78
CA LEU A 218 3.55 -6.87 15.61
C LEU A 218 4.83 -7.72 15.71
N ALA A 219 5.97 -7.13 16.07
CA ALA A 219 7.21 -7.88 16.27
C ALA A 219 7.07 -8.96 17.37
N TRP A 220 6.39 -8.65 18.48
CA TRP A 220 6.10 -9.66 19.51
C TRP A 220 5.15 -10.75 19.02
N ARG A 221 4.19 -10.44 18.15
CA ARG A 221 3.31 -11.45 17.52
C ARG A 221 4.09 -12.39 16.62
N ILE A 222 5.03 -11.85 15.82
CA ILE A 222 5.95 -12.64 14.98
C ILE A 222 6.83 -13.54 15.86
N TYR A 223 7.44 -12.99 16.89
CA TYR A 223 8.27 -13.76 17.82
C TYR A 223 7.50 -14.91 18.48
N ALA A 224 6.24 -14.67 18.88
CA ALA A 224 5.39 -15.70 19.46
C ALA A 224 5.03 -16.82 18.47
N ALA A 225 4.79 -16.48 17.20
CA ALA A 225 4.51 -17.45 16.13
C ALA A 225 5.76 -18.19 15.64
N HIS A 226 6.91 -17.52 15.66
CA HIS A 226 8.20 -18.02 15.17
C HIS A 226 9.30 -17.80 16.21
N PRO A 227 9.36 -18.60 17.28
CA PRO A 227 10.40 -18.48 18.29
C PRO A 227 11.81 -18.53 17.68
N ASN A 228 12.69 -17.67 18.14
CA ASN A 228 14.07 -17.48 17.66
C ASN A 228 14.23 -16.84 16.27
N SER A 229 13.19 -16.36 15.64
CA SER A 229 13.27 -15.63 14.35
C SER A 229 13.68 -14.17 14.52
N ILE A 230 13.35 -13.56 15.65
CA ILE A 230 13.65 -12.16 16.00
C ILE A 230 14.23 -12.14 17.41
N ASP A 231 15.28 -11.35 17.63
CA ASP A 231 15.85 -11.13 18.95
C ASP A 231 14.87 -10.36 19.86
N PRO A 232 14.39 -10.96 20.97
CA PRO A 232 13.48 -10.29 21.89
C PRO A 232 14.09 -9.05 22.56
N GLU A 233 15.42 -9.00 22.73
CA GLU A 233 16.09 -7.83 23.26
C GLU A 233 16.10 -6.68 22.23
N ALA A 234 16.24 -6.99 20.93
CA ALA A 234 16.09 -6.01 19.87
C ALA A 234 14.65 -5.42 19.87
N ILE A 235 13.61 -6.28 19.99
CA ILE A 235 12.23 -5.80 20.13
C ILE A 235 12.09 -4.88 21.37
N ALA A 236 12.72 -5.22 22.47
CA ALA A 236 12.65 -4.41 23.70
C ALA A 236 13.24 -3.00 23.48
N ARG A 237 14.35 -2.87 22.74
CA ARG A 237 15.04 -1.60 22.43
C ARG A 237 14.24 -0.68 21.50
N VAL A 238 13.31 -1.20 20.69
CA VAL A 238 12.47 -0.39 19.81
C VAL A 238 11.74 0.69 20.60
N ASN A 239 11.91 1.95 20.21
CA ASN A 239 11.24 3.11 20.82
C ASN A 239 10.77 4.17 19.82
N SER A 240 11.02 3.95 18.52
CA SER A 240 10.63 4.78 17.39
C SER A 240 10.42 3.91 16.14
N ILE A 241 9.81 4.45 15.08
CA ILE A 241 9.75 3.77 13.77
C ILE A 241 11.19 3.57 13.28
N TRP A 242 12.01 4.60 13.35
CA TRP A 242 13.42 4.51 12.97
C TRP A 242 14.16 3.38 13.68
N SER A 243 14.03 3.28 15.02
CA SER A 243 14.70 2.20 15.76
C SER A 243 14.09 0.82 15.49
N PHE A 244 12.82 0.73 15.06
CA PHE A 244 12.26 -0.53 14.60
C PHE A 244 12.99 -1.03 13.35
N ASP A 245 13.23 -0.14 12.40
CA ASP A 245 13.93 -0.49 11.17
C ASP A 245 15.41 -0.78 11.45
N GLU A 246 16.06 0.00 12.33
CA GLU A 246 17.45 -0.19 12.74
C GLU A 246 17.70 -1.53 13.44
N GLU A 247 16.83 -1.86 14.39
CA GLU A 247 17.01 -3.06 15.22
C GLU A 247 16.56 -4.35 14.53
N LEU A 248 15.54 -4.28 13.69
CA LEU A 248 14.87 -5.47 13.20
C LEU A 248 14.91 -5.62 11.67
N VAL A 249 14.73 -4.54 10.89
CA VAL A 249 14.55 -4.63 9.44
C VAL A 249 15.87 -4.66 8.70
N ILE A 250 16.73 -3.63 8.87
CA ILE A 250 17.91 -3.46 8.02
C ILE A 250 18.91 -4.59 8.15
N LYS A 251 19.00 -5.23 9.33
CA LYS A 251 19.91 -6.35 9.59
C LYS A 251 19.58 -7.56 8.70
N SER A 252 18.30 -7.85 8.51
CA SER A 252 17.84 -8.95 7.67
C SER A 252 18.00 -8.66 6.18
N LEU A 253 18.02 -7.38 5.80
CA LEU A 253 18.15 -6.92 4.42
C LEU A 253 19.60 -6.61 4.01
N GLY A 254 20.54 -6.60 4.96
CA GLY A 254 21.96 -6.34 4.70
C GLY A 254 22.32 -4.87 4.44
N PHE A 255 21.48 -3.91 4.89
CA PHE A 255 21.78 -2.49 4.81
C PHE A 255 22.77 -2.06 5.89
N SER A 256 23.64 -1.11 5.55
CA SER A 256 24.62 -0.54 6.47
C SER A 256 24.02 0.50 7.44
N SER A 257 22.88 1.12 7.05
CA SER A 257 22.17 2.11 7.86
C SER A 257 20.70 2.23 7.44
N VAL A 258 19.88 2.80 8.33
CA VAL A 258 18.46 3.10 8.04
C VAL A 258 18.33 4.15 6.94
N GLU A 259 19.25 5.11 6.88
CA GLU A 259 19.27 6.11 5.81
C GLU A 259 19.45 5.45 4.44
N ALA A 260 20.43 4.55 4.31
CA ALA A 260 20.67 3.81 3.07
C ALA A 260 19.44 2.96 2.67
N TYR A 261 18.77 2.37 3.64
CA TYR A 261 17.53 1.64 3.44
C TYR A 261 16.41 2.54 2.89
N TYR A 262 16.15 3.68 3.54
CA TYR A 262 15.11 4.61 3.09
C TYR A 262 15.45 5.28 1.76
N ASP A 263 16.70 5.65 1.54
CA ASP A 263 17.14 6.22 0.26
C ASP A 263 16.94 5.21 -0.89
N THR A 264 17.09 3.91 -0.62
CA THR A 264 16.88 2.85 -1.61
C THR A 264 15.41 2.50 -1.80
N SER A 265 14.62 2.40 -0.72
CA SER A 265 13.21 2.00 -0.79
C SER A 265 12.26 3.14 -1.16
N SER A 266 12.74 4.39 -1.22
CA SER A 266 11.93 5.56 -1.57
C SER A 266 11.23 5.41 -2.92
N ALA A 267 9.89 5.53 -2.93
CA ALA A 267 9.11 5.41 -4.15
C ALA A 267 9.16 6.68 -5.02
N LEU A 268 9.55 7.83 -4.47
CA LEU A 268 9.66 9.07 -5.24
C LEU A 268 10.62 8.93 -6.42
N GLN A 269 11.74 8.22 -6.22
CA GLN A 269 12.75 7.99 -7.26
C GLN A 269 12.26 7.08 -8.41
N LEU A 270 11.21 6.31 -8.19
CA LEU A 270 10.65 5.39 -9.20
C LEU A 270 9.81 6.14 -10.23
N LEU A 271 9.14 7.23 -9.81
CA LEU A 271 8.11 7.91 -10.59
C LEU A 271 8.56 8.34 -11.99
N PRO A 272 9.76 8.91 -12.21
CA PRO A 272 10.18 9.31 -13.55
C PRO A 272 10.32 8.16 -14.54
N ASN A 273 10.45 6.93 -14.05
CA ASN A 273 10.74 5.74 -14.85
C ASN A 273 9.58 4.74 -14.93
N LEU A 274 8.43 5.02 -14.34
CA LEU A 274 7.26 4.14 -14.43
C LEU A 274 6.81 4.01 -15.89
N GLN A 275 6.53 2.77 -16.31
CA GLN A 275 6.11 2.45 -17.67
C GLN A 275 4.64 2.02 -17.75
N LYS A 276 3.98 1.84 -16.62
CA LYS A 276 2.57 1.47 -16.55
C LYS A 276 1.71 2.64 -16.11
N PRO A 277 0.48 2.75 -16.62
CA PRO A 277 -0.47 3.77 -16.16
C PRO A 277 -0.57 3.80 -14.64
N THR A 278 -0.42 4.97 -14.04
CA THR A 278 -0.38 5.12 -12.59
C THR A 278 -1.17 6.33 -12.14
N LEU A 279 -2.18 6.11 -11.30
CA LEU A 279 -2.91 7.17 -10.62
C LEU A 279 -2.33 7.38 -9.23
N ILE A 280 -1.93 8.61 -8.92
CA ILE A 280 -1.52 9.01 -7.57
C ILE A 280 -2.51 10.04 -7.03
N ILE A 281 -3.22 9.72 -5.96
CA ILE A 281 -4.04 10.67 -5.21
C ILE A 281 -3.23 11.12 -3.99
N TYR A 282 -2.95 12.42 -3.88
CA TYR A 282 -2.12 12.98 -2.80
C TYR A 282 -2.71 14.26 -2.25
N ALA A 283 -2.50 14.57 -0.96
CA ALA A 283 -2.96 15.79 -0.31
C ALA A 283 -1.79 16.66 0.12
N GLU A 284 -1.84 17.97 -0.22
CA GLU A 284 -0.82 18.93 0.22
C GLU A 284 -0.79 19.11 1.74
N ASP A 285 -1.92 18.84 2.40
CA ASP A 285 -2.10 19.00 3.85
C ASP A 285 -1.98 17.67 4.64
N ASP A 286 -1.37 16.64 4.04
CA ASP A 286 -1.12 15.38 4.74
C ASP A 286 -0.21 15.59 5.96
N PRO A 287 -0.69 15.34 7.19
CA PRO A 287 0.06 15.65 8.39
C PRO A 287 1.15 14.63 8.74
N LEU A 288 1.21 13.50 8.03
CA LEU A 288 2.20 12.45 8.27
C LEU A 288 3.44 12.58 7.39
N PHE A 289 3.32 13.30 6.26
CA PHE A 289 4.37 13.43 5.28
C PHE A 289 4.93 14.86 5.21
N ASP A 290 6.21 14.98 4.85
CA ASP A 290 6.86 16.29 4.70
C ASP A 290 6.23 17.04 3.51
N PRO A 291 5.60 18.20 3.70
CA PRO A 291 5.03 18.99 2.61
C PRO A 291 6.07 19.42 1.56
N ALA A 292 7.37 19.42 1.91
CA ALA A 292 8.44 19.67 0.94
C ALA A 292 8.62 18.55 -0.09
N ILE A 293 7.93 17.41 0.05
CA ILE A 293 7.87 16.35 -0.96
C ILE A 293 6.96 16.76 -2.13
N VAL A 294 5.94 17.61 -1.91
CA VAL A 294 4.94 17.95 -2.92
C VAL A 294 5.53 18.55 -4.21
N PRO A 295 6.44 19.54 -4.16
CA PRO A 295 7.08 20.04 -5.38
C PRO A 295 7.85 18.98 -6.16
N ASP A 296 8.56 18.08 -5.47
CA ASP A 296 9.30 17.01 -6.12
C ASP A 296 8.35 15.98 -6.75
N LEU A 297 7.25 15.65 -6.08
CA LEU A 297 6.18 14.82 -6.63
C LEU A 297 5.59 15.43 -7.90
N GLN A 298 5.24 16.72 -7.88
CA GLN A 298 4.71 17.41 -9.04
C GLN A 298 5.70 17.39 -10.22
N LEU A 299 6.98 17.63 -9.94
CA LEU A 299 8.03 17.60 -10.96
C LEU A 299 8.19 16.19 -11.56
N ALA A 300 8.25 15.16 -10.72
CA ALA A 300 8.39 13.78 -11.17
C ALA A 300 7.18 13.32 -12.01
N CYS A 301 5.96 13.68 -11.59
CA CYS A 301 4.75 13.35 -12.34
C CYS A 301 4.66 14.12 -13.66
N ALA A 302 5.01 15.41 -13.68
CA ALA A 302 5.00 16.19 -14.91
C ALA A 302 6.01 15.69 -15.96
N ALA A 303 7.08 15.03 -15.53
CA ALA A 303 8.09 14.45 -16.41
C ALA A 303 7.68 13.08 -16.99
N ASN A 304 6.63 12.44 -16.47
CA ASN A 304 6.22 11.09 -16.87
C ASN A 304 4.72 11.05 -17.30
N PRO A 305 4.42 10.90 -18.60
CA PRO A 305 3.05 10.88 -19.10
C PRO A 305 2.24 9.65 -18.67
N MET A 306 2.86 8.65 -18.06
CA MET A 306 2.18 7.49 -17.51
C MET A 306 1.53 7.78 -16.15
N ILE A 307 1.77 8.97 -15.55
CA ILE A 307 1.29 9.29 -14.22
C ILE A 307 0.20 10.35 -14.27
N ASP A 308 -0.97 10.00 -13.77
CA ASP A 308 -2.05 10.93 -13.45
C ASP A 308 -1.96 11.31 -11.97
N LEU A 309 -1.62 12.57 -11.68
CA LEU A 309 -1.55 13.10 -10.32
C LEU A 309 -2.83 13.86 -9.98
N LEU A 310 -3.61 13.36 -9.03
CA LEU A 310 -4.70 14.08 -8.39
C LEU A 310 -4.21 14.71 -7.08
N LEU A 311 -3.55 15.85 -7.19
CA LEU A 311 -3.10 16.62 -6.04
C LEU A 311 -4.23 17.48 -5.50
N THR A 312 -4.58 17.29 -4.23
CA THR A 312 -5.66 18.04 -3.56
C THR A 312 -5.08 18.94 -2.48
N ARG A 313 -5.63 20.15 -2.35
CA ARG A 313 -5.23 21.08 -1.29
C ARG A 313 -5.58 20.56 0.11
N PHE A 314 -6.63 19.77 0.22
CA PHE A 314 -7.13 19.20 1.47
C PHE A 314 -7.46 17.73 1.26
N GLY A 315 -7.14 16.91 2.22
CA GLY A 315 -7.36 15.46 2.17
C GLY A 315 -6.85 14.77 3.44
N GLY A 316 -5.86 15.38 4.07
CA GLY A 316 -5.14 14.76 5.17
C GLY A 316 -4.55 13.40 4.76
N HIS A 317 -4.24 12.56 5.72
CA HIS A 317 -3.75 11.22 5.45
C HIS A 317 -4.93 10.27 5.21
N VAL A 318 -5.20 9.96 3.92
CA VAL A 318 -6.30 9.06 3.49
C VAL A 318 -7.70 9.53 3.94
N GLY A 319 -7.88 10.84 4.12
CA GLY A 319 -9.11 11.39 4.68
C GLY A 319 -10.26 11.58 3.70
N TYR A 320 -10.03 11.91 2.51
CA TYR A 320 -10.87 12.17 1.32
C TYR A 320 -12.39 11.89 1.43
N ILE A 321 -13.05 12.46 2.44
CA ILE A 321 -14.49 12.31 2.64
C ILE A 321 -15.20 13.55 2.11
N SER A 322 -16.04 13.38 1.10
CA SER A 322 -16.83 14.44 0.50
C SER A 322 -18.00 14.89 1.36
N SER A 323 -18.23 16.20 1.42
CA SER A 323 -19.49 16.74 1.91
C SER A 323 -20.66 16.40 0.98
N LYS A 324 -21.89 16.41 1.49
CA LYS A 324 -23.09 16.19 0.66
C LYS A 324 -23.19 17.17 -0.53
N ALA A 325 -22.66 18.39 -0.39
CA ALA A 325 -22.62 19.35 -1.48
C ALA A 325 -21.63 18.94 -2.57
N CYS A 326 -20.42 18.52 -2.17
CA CYS A 326 -19.40 18.02 -3.11
C CYS A 326 -19.86 16.73 -3.82
N GLN A 327 -20.51 15.81 -3.09
CA GLN A 327 -21.06 14.58 -3.69
C GLN A 327 -22.08 14.91 -4.79
N ARG A 328 -23.01 15.85 -4.53
CA ARG A 328 -24.00 16.27 -5.54
C ARG A 328 -23.36 16.94 -6.74
N GLN A 329 -22.32 17.76 -6.52
CA GLN A 329 -21.61 18.44 -7.60
C GLN A 329 -20.82 17.45 -8.46
N ALA A 330 -20.16 16.47 -7.85
CA ALA A 330 -19.39 15.44 -8.53
C ALA A 330 -20.24 14.25 -9.01
N GLN A 331 -21.54 14.20 -8.66
CA GLN A 331 -22.43 13.06 -8.89
C GLN A 331 -21.93 11.76 -8.23
N ASP A 332 -21.15 11.89 -7.15
CA ASP A 332 -20.62 10.75 -6.43
C ASP A 332 -21.72 9.95 -5.72
N PRO A 333 -21.72 8.60 -5.80
CA PRO A 333 -22.73 7.76 -5.18
C PRO A 333 -22.70 7.77 -3.65
N ASP A 334 -21.54 8.13 -3.07
CA ASP A 334 -21.26 8.11 -1.65
C ASP A 334 -20.16 9.12 -1.28
N PRO A 335 -19.81 9.30 0.03
CA PRO A 335 -18.81 10.27 0.44
C PRO A 335 -17.35 9.87 0.18
N TRP A 336 -17.09 8.69 -0.33
CA TRP A 336 -15.75 8.10 -0.44
C TRP A 336 -15.01 8.56 -1.70
N TRP A 337 -14.66 9.84 -1.76
CA TRP A 337 -14.17 10.52 -2.96
C TRP A 337 -12.95 9.83 -3.60
N ALA A 338 -11.91 9.51 -2.84
CA ALA A 338 -10.70 8.93 -3.43
C ALA A 338 -10.97 7.53 -4.04
N TRP A 339 -11.82 6.73 -3.39
CA TRP A 339 -12.20 5.41 -3.89
C TRP A 339 -13.07 5.51 -5.15
N ASN A 340 -13.93 6.53 -5.24
CA ASN A 340 -14.69 6.82 -6.46
C ASN A 340 -13.73 7.20 -7.60
N ARG A 341 -12.76 8.08 -7.34
CA ARG A 341 -11.75 8.49 -8.35
C ARG A 341 -10.89 7.31 -8.84
N ILE A 342 -10.46 6.41 -7.95
CA ILE A 342 -9.75 5.19 -8.36
C ILE A 342 -10.62 4.39 -9.35
N LEU A 343 -11.84 4.05 -8.97
CA LEU A 343 -12.69 3.19 -9.78
C LEU A 343 -13.09 3.83 -11.11
N GLU A 344 -13.34 5.12 -11.14
CA GLU A 344 -13.58 5.87 -12.38
C GLU A 344 -12.37 5.81 -13.31
N TRP A 345 -11.17 6.02 -12.78
CA TRP A 345 -9.94 5.98 -13.55
C TRP A 345 -9.64 4.58 -14.10
N LEU A 346 -9.93 3.52 -13.34
CA LEU A 346 -9.72 2.14 -13.79
C LEU A 346 -10.66 1.70 -14.93
N ILE A 347 -11.80 2.38 -15.08
CA ILE A 347 -12.82 2.05 -16.11
C ILE A 347 -12.64 2.93 -17.36
N ALA A 348 -12.01 4.11 -17.22
CA ALA A 348 -11.76 5.04 -18.32
C ALA A 348 -10.76 4.46 -19.32
#